data_3035b69e93fba3ceebbb123a890e42e6
#
_entry.id   3035b69e93fba3ceebbb123a890e42e6
#
_cell.length_a   1.000
_cell.length_b   1.000
_cell.length_c   1.000
_cell.angle_alpha   90.00
_cell.angle_beta   90.00
_cell.angle_gamma   90.00
#
_symmetry.space_group_name_H-M   'P 1'
#
loop_
_entity.id
_entity.type
_entity.pdbx_description
1 polymer ?
#
loop_
_entity_poly.entity_id
_entity_poly.type
_entity_poly.pdbx_seq_one_letter_code
_entity_poly.pdbx_strand_id
1 'polypeptide(L)'
;YRYIDLRRPDVQKKLVLRHKIIKSMRDFLDKKDFIEVETPILTKSTPEGARDFLVPSRLNNGKFFALPQSPQLFKQLLMVSGLERYFQIAKCFRDEDLRSDRQPEFTQLDMEFSFTDEEEIFETIEKLLKYVFKDSLALELEIPFPRMSYKEAMEKYNSDKPDIREEKTGFQFLWVTSFPLFRYNEEEKKWDMEHHPFTHPLLEDVDLIEKDPAKVRSRAYDLVINGVEIASGSIRIHKRDLQEKIFNRIGLSMEEAKERFGFLLEAFEYGAPPHGGIALGLDRLIALMAGSDTIRDVIAFPKTQKAVCPLTDAPSPVSERQLKELGIKLETRETRK
;
A
#
# COMPACT_ATOMS: atom_id res chain seq x y z
N TYR A 1 23.30 -21.58 0.30
CA TYR A 1 22.42 -21.16 -0.82
C TYR A 1 20.97 -21.24 -0.38
N ARG A 2 20.13 -20.23 -0.75
CA ARG A 2 18.76 -20.10 -0.29
C ARG A 2 17.89 -21.34 -0.64
N TYR A 3 18.05 -21.94 -1.80
CA TYR A 3 17.30 -23.14 -2.20
C TYR A 3 17.66 -24.39 -1.34
N ILE A 4 18.84 -24.41 -0.71
CA ILE A 4 19.20 -25.44 0.28
C ILE A 4 18.56 -25.11 1.62
N ASP A 5 18.61 -23.86 2.06
CA ASP A 5 17.96 -23.39 3.29
C ASP A 5 16.42 -23.63 3.25
N LEU A 6 15.82 -23.46 2.08
CA LEU A 6 14.38 -23.75 1.87
C LEU A 6 14.00 -25.24 2.07
N ARG A 7 14.97 -26.16 2.19
CA ARG A 7 14.72 -27.57 2.53
C ARG A 7 14.51 -27.80 4.02
N ARG A 8 14.85 -26.83 4.85
CA ARG A 8 14.66 -26.93 6.31
C ARG A 8 13.18 -26.86 6.65
N PRO A 9 12.68 -27.77 7.51
CA PRO A 9 11.26 -27.84 7.85
C PRO A 9 10.70 -26.55 8.46
N ASP A 10 11.50 -25.82 9.26
CA ASP A 10 11.11 -24.56 9.89
C ASP A 10 10.92 -23.43 8.86
N VAL A 11 11.74 -23.39 7.81
CA VAL A 11 11.62 -22.43 6.71
C VAL A 11 10.44 -22.79 5.80
N GLN A 12 10.28 -24.10 5.47
CA GLN A 12 9.14 -24.56 4.65
C GLN A 12 7.79 -24.29 5.32
N LYS A 13 7.68 -24.49 6.64
CA LYS A 13 6.44 -24.21 7.39
C LYS A 13 5.97 -22.77 7.20
N LYS A 14 6.88 -21.80 7.15
CA LYS A 14 6.54 -20.38 6.92
C LYS A 14 5.96 -20.15 5.53
N LEU A 15 6.50 -20.79 4.49
CA LEU A 15 5.97 -20.69 3.12
C LEU A 15 4.63 -21.44 2.98
N VAL A 16 4.48 -22.57 3.65
CA VAL A 16 3.18 -23.29 3.71
C VAL A 16 2.14 -22.45 4.44
N LEU A 17 2.51 -21.78 5.54
CA LEU A 17 1.63 -20.85 6.25
C LEU A 17 1.21 -19.70 5.34
N ARG A 18 2.17 -19.09 4.61
CA ARG A 18 1.88 -18.06 3.61
C ARG A 18 0.84 -18.52 2.59
N HIS A 19 1.03 -19.71 2.04
CA HIS A 19 0.07 -20.28 1.07
C HIS A 19 -1.33 -20.44 1.70
N LYS A 20 -1.42 -21.00 2.91
CA LYS A 20 -2.70 -21.18 3.62
C LYS A 20 -3.41 -19.85 3.87
N ILE A 21 -2.69 -18.83 4.37
CA ILE A 21 -3.23 -17.50 4.63
C ILE A 21 -3.82 -16.90 3.36
N ILE A 22 -3.05 -16.89 2.26
CA ILE A 22 -3.51 -16.33 0.98
C ILE A 22 -4.74 -17.09 0.45
N LYS A 23 -4.72 -18.40 0.53
CA LYS A 23 -5.88 -19.23 0.14
C LYS A 23 -7.10 -18.90 0.99
N SER A 24 -6.95 -18.84 2.30
CA SER A 24 -8.03 -18.53 3.24
C SER A 24 -8.62 -17.14 2.98
N MET A 25 -7.78 -16.13 2.64
CA MET A 25 -8.26 -14.81 2.23
C MET A 25 -9.13 -14.87 0.97
N ARG A 26 -8.69 -15.59 -0.06
CA ARG A 26 -9.47 -15.78 -1.29
C ARG A 26 -10.80 -16.48 -1.01
N ASP A 27 -10.77 -17.56 -0.22
CA ASP A 27 -11.97 -18.33 0.14
C ASP A 27 -13.00 -17.47 0.91
N PHE A 28 -12.54 -16.53 1.74
CA PHE A 28 -13.41 -15.60 2.45
C PHE A 28 -14.00 -14.53 1.53
N LEU A 29 -13.16 -13.91 0.71
CA LEU A 29 -13.54 -12.80 -0.15
C LEU A 29 -14.49 -13.24 -1.27
N ASP A 30 -14.26 -14.42 -1.85
CA ASP A 30 -15.17 -15.05 -2.83
C ASP A 30 -16.59 -15.21 -2.24
N LYS A 31 -16.71 -15.69 -0.99
CA LYS A 31 -17.99 -15.80 -0.27
C LYS A 31 -18.65 -14.47 0.07
N LYS A 32 -17.95 -13.37 -0.12
CA LYS A 32 -18.39 -11.99 0.12
C LYS A 32 -18.57 -11.20 -1.16
N ASP A 33 -18.65 -11.90 -2.30
CA ASP A 33 -18.87 -11.34 -3.64
C ASP A 33 -17.76 -10.36 -4.08
N PHE A 34 -16.54 -10.51 -3.55
CA PHE A 34 -15.38 -9.78 -4.07
C PHE A 34 -14.84 -10.47 -5.31
N ILE A 35 -14.54 -9.68 -6.32
CA ILE A 35 -13.97 -10.16 -7.58
C ILE A 35 -12.45 -9.92 -7.57
N GLU A 36 -11.65 -10.99 -7.75
CA GLU A 36 -10.21 -10.87 -7.93
C GLU A 36 -9.90 -10.39 -9.35
N VAL A 37 -9.30 -9.20 -9.48
CA VAL A 37 -8.93 -8.63 -10.78
C VAL A 37 -7.46 -8.28 -10.79
N GLU A 38 -6.72 -8.83 -11.75
CA GLU A 38 -5.32 -8.46 -11.99
C GLU A 38 -5.24 -7.10 -12.71
N THR A 39 -4.38 -6.23 -12.17
CA THR A 39 -4.10 -4.92 -12.78
C THR A 39 -2.73 -4.92 -13.44
N PRO A 40 -2.46 -4.04 -14.42
CA PRO A 40 -1.18 -3.99 -15.11
C PRO A 40 0.01 -3.78 -14.16
N ILE A 41 1.11 -4.49 -14.40
CA ILE A 41 2.41 -4.27 -13.75
C ILE A 41 3.27 -3.26 -14.54
N LEU A 42 3.13 -3.22 -15.87
CA LEU A 42 3.76 -2.18 -16.69
C LEU A 42 2.81 -0.98 -16.77
N THR A 43 3.04 0.02 -15.93
CA THR A 43 2.15 1.17 -15.79
C THR A 43 2.83 2.48 -16.20
N LYS A 44 2.11 3.58 -16.15
CA LYS A 44 2.65 4.93 -16.23
C LYS A 44 3.31 5.31 -14.91
N SER A 45 4.40 6.05 -14.97
CA SER A 45 5.02 6.63 -13.76
C SER A 45 4.08 7.65 -13.12
N THR A 46 3.66 7.37 -11.92
CA THR A 46 2.79 8.20 -11.09
C THR A 46 3.26 8.11 -9.63
N PRO A 47 4.44 8.69 -9.31
CA PRO A 47 5.04 8.50 -8.00
C PRO A 47 4.12 9.06 -6.89
N GLU A 48 3.81 8.20 -5.92
CA GLU A 48 2.94 8.46 -4.77
C GLU A 48 3.72 8.24 -3.46
N GLY A 49 4.76 9.05 -3.21
CA GLY A 49 5.56 8.98 -1.99
C GLY A 49 6.90 8.27 -2.13
N ALA A 50 6.98 7.09 -2.75
CA ALA A 50 8.23 6.40 -3.07
C ALA A 50 8.73 6.72 -4.49
N ARG A 51 9.97 6.34 -4.81
CA ARG A 51 10.47 6.36 -6.20
C ARG A 51 9.97 5.13 -6.95
N ASP A 52 9.68 5.32 -8.24
CA ASP A 52 9.27 4.23 -9.12
C ASP A 52 10.49 3.48 -9.68
N PHE A 53 10.36 2.16 -9.83
CA PHE A 53 11.23 1.40 -10.70
C PHE A 53 10.82 1.61 -12.16
N LEU A 54 11.75 2.07 -13.00
CA LEU A 54 11.50 2.37 -14.40
C LEU A 54 11.94 1.22 -15.31
N VAL A 55 11.10 0.88 -16.27
CA VAL A 55 11.36 -0.15 -17.29
C VAL A 55 11.35 0.50 -18.67
N PRO A 56 12.48 0.55 -19.39
CA PRO A 56 12.53 1.21 -20.69
C PRO A 56 11.71 0.45 -21.74
N SER A 57 11.06 1.21 -22.65
CA SER A 57 10.28 0.64 -23.75
C SER A 57 11.12 0.53 -25.03
N ARG A 58 11.31 -0.69 -25.53
CA ARG A 58 12.00 -0.89 -26.80
C ARG A 58 11.23 -0.35 -28.03
N LEU A 59 9.90 -0.42 -27.97
CA LEU A 59 9.05 0.01 -29.08
C LEU A 59 8.82 1.52 -29.10
N ASN A 60 9.01 2.21 -27.97
CA ASN A 60 8.80 3.64 -27.84
C ASN A 60 10.06 4.28 -27.27
N ASN A 61 11.02 4.60 -28.13
CA ASN A 61 12.30 5.15 -27.72
C ASN A 61 12.12 6.40 -26.83
N GLY A 62 12.92 6.47 -25.75
CA GLY A 62 12.86 7.56 -24.78
C GLY A 62 11.67 7.52 -23.81
N LYS A 63 10.80 6.50 -23.92
CA LYS A 63 9.67 6.27 -23.01
C LYS A 63 9.91 5.09 -22.09
N PHE A 64 9.35 5.17 -20.89
CA PHE A 64 9.49 4.15 -19.85
C PHE A 64 8.11 3.75 -19.33
N PHE A 65 7.98 2.48 -18.99
CA PHE A 65 6.99 2.02 -18.03
C PHE A 65 7.54 2.20 -16.61
N ALA A 66 6.64 2.26 -15.64
CA ALA A 66 6.96 2.15 -14.24
C ALA A 66 6.34 0.89 -13.64
N LEU A 67 7.01 0.30 -12.65
CA LEU A 67 6.41 -0.77 -11.84
C LEU A 67 5.52 -0.14 -10.76
N PRO A 68 4.30 -0.66 -10.50
CA PRO A 68 3.32 -0.03 -9.63
C PRO A 68 3.74 -0.08 -8.16
N GLN A 69 3.60 1.03 -7.45
CA GLN A 69 3.74 1.08 -6.00
C GLN A 69 2.56 0.44 -5.28
N SER A 70 1.39 0.50 -5.91
CA SER A 70 0.14 -0.17 -5.55
C SER A 70 -0.82 -0.11 -6.75
N PRO A 71 -1.92 -0.88 -6.78
CA PRO A 71 -2.94 -0.79 -7.83
C PRO A 71 -3.93 0.38 -7.64
N GLN A 72 -3.57 1.43 -6.88
CA GLN A 72 -4.47 2.50 -6.43
C GLN A 72 -5.32 3.12 -7.54
N LEU A 73 -4.72 3.51 -8.65
CA LEU A 73 -5.44 4.18 -9.74
C LEU A 73 -6.38 3.23 -10.46
N PHE A 74 -5.95 1.99 -10.68
CA PHE A 74 -6.74 0.98 -11.38
C PHE A 74 -7.94 0.51 -10.56
N LYS A 75 -7.78 0.29 -9.24
CA LYS A 75 -8.91 -0.13 -8.41
C LYS A 75 -10.00 0.94 -8.33
N GLN A 76 -9.64 2.23 -8.30
CA GLN A 76 -10.63 3.32 -8.41
C GLN A 76 -11.34 3.33 -9.76
N LEU A 77 -10.63 3.06 -10.88
CA LEU A 77 -11.25 2.89 -12.19
C LEU A 77 -12.20 1.68 -12.24
N LEU A 78 -11.88 0.60 -11.54
CA LEU A 78 -12.78 -0.56 -11.44
C LEU A 78 -14.09 -0.20 -10.72
N MET A 79 -14.04 0.68 -9.70
CA MET A 79 -15.26 1.21 -9.06
C MET A 79 -16.10 2.03 -10.04
N VAL A 80 -15.46 2.91 -10.82
CA VAL A 80 -16.14 3.66 -11.90
C VAL A 80 -16.73 2.72 -12.96
N SER A 81 -16.09 1.56 -13.20
CA SER A 81 -16.55 0.54 -14.15
C SER A 81 -17.75 -0.28 -13.63
N GLY A 82 -18.21 -0.06 -12.39
CA GLY A 82 -19.31 -0.79 -11.81
C GLY A 82 -18.94 -2.11 -11.11
N LEU A 83 -17.65 -2.36 -10.88
CA LEU A 83 -17.20 -3.46 -10.01
C LEU A 83 -17.26 -2.98 -8.56
N GLU A 84 -18.32 -3.37 -7.84
CA GLU A 84 -18.60 -2.83 -6.50
C GLU A 84 -17.64 -3.36 -5.43
N ARG A 85 -17.06 -4.56 -5.63
CA ARG A 85 -16.16 -5.21 -4.66
C ARG A 85 -14.98 -5.85 -5.38
N TYR A 86 -13.84 -5.23 -5.23
CA TYR A 86 -12.59 -5.67 -5.84
C TYR A 86 -11.59 -6.11 -4.79
N PHE A 87 -10.81 -7.14 -5.13
CA PHE A 87 -9.55 -7.41 -4.45
C PHE A 87 -8.47 -7.93 -5.41
N GLN A 88 -7.23 -7.88 -4.98
CA GLN A 88 -6.09 -8.46 -5.68
C GLN A 88 -4.99 -8.85 -4.69
N ILE A 89 -4.38 -10.01 -4.88
CA ILE A 89 -3.08 -10.32 -4.26
C ILE A 89 -2.00 -9.66 -5.12
N ALA A 90 -1.75 -8.38 -4.84
CA ALA A 90 -0.98 -7.49 -5.71
C ALA A 90 0.53 -7.56 -5.40
N LYS A 91 1.35 -7.59 -6.45
CA LYS A 91 2.78 -7.28 -6.35
C LYS A 91 2.98 -5.77 -6.43
N CYS A 92 3.67 -5.24 -5.43
CA CYS A 92 4.00 -3.83 -5.29
C CYS A 92 5.51 -3.63 -5.30
N PHE A 93 5.96 -2.50 -5.85
CA PHE A 93 7.37 -2.19 -6.06
C PHE A 93 7.66 -0.77 -5.55
N ARG A 94 8.65 -0.60 -4.68
CA ARG A 94 9.06 0.71 -4.16
C ARG A 94 10.56 0.79 -4.06
N ASP A 95 11.15 1.79 -4.68
CA ASP A 95 12.58 2.08 -4.57
C ASP A 95 12.82 3.00 -3.36
N GLU A 96 12.94 2.36 -2.21
CA GLU A 96 13.12 2.99 -0.90
C GLU A 96 14.31 2.37 -0.16
N ASP A 97 14.75 3.04 0.90
CA ASP A 97 15.73 2.48 1.83
C ASP A 97 15.16 1.25 2.54
N LEU A 98 15.89 0.13 2.43
CA LEU A 98 15.45 -1.16 2.94
C LEU A 98 15.78 -1.32 4.43
N ARG A 99 14.78 -1.78 5.19
CA ARG A 99 14.87 -2.16 6.61
C ARG A 99 14.49 -3.63 6.79
N SER A 100 14.43 -4.10 8.03
CA SER A 100 14.03 -5.50 8.34
C SER A 100 12.60 -5.83 7.88
N ASP A 101 11.72 -4.82 7.85
CA ASP A 101 10.30 -4.89 7.49
C ASP A 101 9.98 -4.33 6.09
N ARG A 102 11.01 -4.06 5.26
CA ARG A 102 10.85 -3.52 3.89
C ARG A 102 11.63 -4.34 2.86
N GLN A 103 11.02 -4.53 1.70
CA GLN A 103 11.60 -5.12 0.50
C GLN A 103 11.25 -4.25 -0.71
N PRO A 104 12.10 -4.19 -1.76
CA PRO A 104 11.83 -3.37 -2.95
C PRO A 104 10.64 -3.92 -3.76
N GLU A 105 10.33 -5.19 -3.59
CA GLU A 105 9.13 -5.86 -4.08
C GLU A 105 8.46 -6.62 -2.93
N PHE A 106 7.18 -6.43 -2.76
CA PHE A 106 6.40 -7.03 -1.69
C PHE A 106 4.98 -7.37 -2.16
N THR A 107 4.20 -8.01 -1.32
CA THR A 107 2.85 -8.46 -1.66
C THR A 107 1.82 -7.81 -0.73
N GLN A 108 0.74 -7.29 -1.31
CA GLN A 108 -0.42 -6.79 -0.57
C GLN A 108 -1.67 -7.60 -0.92
N LEU A 109 -2.57 -7.76 0.04
CA LEU A 109 -3.98 -7.90 -0.27
C LEU A 109 -4.52 -6.49 -0.42
N ASP A 110 -4.87 -6.12 -1.63
CA ASP A 110 -5.44 -4.81 -1.97
C ASP A 110 -6.94 -4.95 -2.23
N MET A 111 -7.75 -4.06 -1.65
CA MET A 111 -9.21 -4.11 -1.73
C MET A 111 -9.79 -2.73 -1.98
N GLU A 112 -10.91 -2.67 -2.72
CA GLU A 112 -11.71 -1.46 -2.92
C GLU A 112 -13.20 -1.80 -2.95
N PHE A 113 -14.02 -0.90 -2.41
CA PHE A 113 -15.47 -1.06 -2.21
C PHE A 113 -16.18 0.17 -2.76
N SER A 114 -17.27 -0.03 -3.50
CA SER A 114 -18.22 1.03 -3.87
C SER A 114 -19.34 1.15 -2.85
N PHE A 115 -19.89 2.35 -2.71
CA PHE A 115 -21.03 2.67 -1.83
C PHE A 115 -20.81 2.31 -0.35
N THR A 116 -19.59 2.52 0.12
CA THR A 116 -19.10 2.11 1.43
C THR A 116 -18.72 3.29 2.33
N ASP A 117 -18.60 3.00 3.62
CA ASP A 117 -18.01 3.86 4.64
C ASP A 117 -16.91 3.10 5.42
N GLU A 118 -16.31 3.76 6.40
CA GLU A 118 -15.24 3.17 7.22
C GLU A 118 -15.73 1.96 8.00
N GLU A 119 -17.00 2.00 8.48
CA GLU A 119 -17.55 0.94 9.32
C GLU A 119 -17.67 -0.38 8.56
N GLU A 120 -18.18 -0.35 7.32
CA GLU A 120 -18.30 -1.55 6.49
C GLU A 120 -16.91 -2.13 6.18
N ILE A 121 -15.92 -1.27 5.92
CA ILE A 121 -14.54 -1.70 5.67
C ILE A 121 -13.95 -2.36 6.91
N PHE A 122 -14.09 -1.72 8.09
CA PHE A 122 -13.59 -2.28 9.36
C PHE A 122 -14.22 -3.61 9.66
N GLU A 123 -15.55 -3.71 9.59
CA GLU A 123 -16.27 -4.94 9.84
C GLU A 123 -15.84 -6.08 8.89
N THR A 124 -15.63 -5.75 7.60
CA THR A 124 -15.20 -6.73 6.60
C THR A 124 -13.79 -7.24 6.90
N ILE A 125 -12.85 -6.34 7.22
CA ILE A 125 -11.46 -6.71 7.54
C ILE A 125 -11.37 -7.48 8.86
N GLU A 126 -12.12 -7.10 9.87
CA GLU A 126 -12.17 -7.82 11.15
C GLU A 126 -12.69 -9.26 10.96
N LYS A 127 -13.76 -9.43 10.20
CA LYS A 127 -14.29 -10.76 9.85
C LYS A 127 -13.32 -11.58 9.00
N LEU A 128 -12.65 -10.94 8.04
CA LEU A 128 -11.60 -11.57 7.23
C LEU A 128 -10.45 -12.08 8.11
N LEU A 129 -9.92 -11.24 8.98
CA LEU A 129 -8.82 -11.61 9.87
C LEU A 129 -9.23 -12.68 10.88
N LYS A 130 -10.42 -12.57 11.46
CA LYS A 130 -10.98 -13.61 12.33
C LYS A 130 -11.04 -14.96 11.61
N TYR A 131 -11.53 -14.98 10.37
CA TYR A 131 -11.59 -16.19 9.55
C TYR A 131 -10.19 -16.76 9.26
N VAL A 132 -9.25 -15.91 8.83
CA VAL A 132 -7.88 -16.30 8.47
C VAL A 132 -7.10 -16.83 9.68
N PHE A 133 -7.18 -16.18 10.83
CA PHE A 133 -6.48 -16.62 12.05
C PHE A 133 -7.03 -17.95 12.56
N LYS A 134 -8.35 -18.12 12.51
CA LYS A 134 -8.99 -19.39 12.87
C LYS A 134 -8.57 -20.54 11.94
N ASP A 135 -8.63 -20.31 10.63
CA ASP A 135 -8.31 -21.33 9.62
C ASP A 135 -6.81 -21.68 9.60
N SER A 136 -5.93 -20.68 9.74
CA SER A 136 -4.48 -20.88 9.57
C SER A 136 -3.74 -21.23 10.85
N LEU A 137 -4.20 -20.74 12.01
CA LEU A 137 -3.52 -20.88 13.32
C LEU A 137 -4.39 -21.55 14.39
N ALA A 138 -5.65 -21.88 14.09
CA ALA A 138 -6.67 -22.33 15.06
C ALA A 138 -6.85 -21.34 16.24
N LEU A 139 -6.68 -20.04 15.97
CA LEU A 139 -6.78 -18.96 16.93
C LEU A 139 -8.04 -18.13 16.67
N GLU A 140 -8.90 -17.99 17.68
CA GLU A 140 -10.12 -17.20 17.59
C GLU A 140 -9.81 -15.75 18.00
N LEU A 141 -10.12 -14.80 17.10
CA LEU A 141 -10.00 -13.37 17.40
C LEU A 141 -11.32 -12.81 17.92
N GLU A 142 -11.23 -11.96 18.92
CA GLU A 142 -12.38 -11.15 19.37
C GLU A 142 -12.54 -9.93 18.47
N ILE A 143 -13.76 -9.64 18.05
CA ILE A 143 -14.16 -8.47 17.25
C ILE A 143 -15.37 -7.81 17.93
N PRO A 144 -15.57 -6.49 17.78
CA PRO A 144 -14.78 -5.53 16.99
C PRO A 144 -13.42 -5.19 17.62
N PHE A 145 -12.46 -4.79 16.77
CA PHE A 145 -11.18 -4.31 17.26
C PHE A 145 -11.31 -2.91 17.88
N PRO A 146 -10.50 -2.58 18.92
CA PRO A 146 -10.45 -1.24 19.49
C PRO A 146 -10.15 -0.17 18.44
N ARG A 147 -10.60 1.06 18.69
CA ARG A 147 -10.38 2.23 17.82
C ARG A 147 -9.79 3.36 18.62
N MET A 148 -8.89 4.10 18.01
CA MET A 148 -8.22 5.25 18.58
C MET A 148 -7.98 6.29 17.49
N SER A 149 -8.18 7.56 17.77
CA SER A 149 -7.78 8.61 16.83
C SER A 149 -6.26 8.75 16.79
N TYR A 150 -5.72 9.22 15.65
CA TYR A 150 -4.31 9.57 15.52
C TYR A 150 -3.84 10.50 16.64
N LYS A 151 -4.65 11.51 16.97
CA LYS A 151 -4.34 12.45 18.05
C LYS A 151 -4.17 11.73 19.40
N GLU A 152 -5.11 10.86 19.77
CA GLU A 152 -5.01 10.09 21.02
C GLU A 152 -3.81 9.13 21.03
N ALA A 153 -3.51 8.50 19.88
CA ALA A 153 -2.35 7.63 19.75
C ALA A 153 -1.04 8.40 19.98
N MET A 154 -0.92 9.57 19.38
CA MET A 154 0.25 10.44 19.57
C MET A 154 0.34 10.99 21.00
N GLU A 155 -0.76 11.42 21.61
CA GLU A 155 -0.78 11.94 22.98
C GLU A 155 -0.44 10.87 24.02
N LYS A 156 -0.96 9.65 23.87
CA LYS A 156 -0.78 8.57 24.87
C LYS A 156 0.50 7.75 24.68
N TYR A 157 0.88 7.52 23.42
CA TYR A 157 1.95 6.56 23.09
C TYR A 157 3.10 7.19 22.29
N ASN A 158 2.98 8.45 21.89
CA ASN A 158 3.93 9.13 20.99
C ASN A 158 4.22 8.31 19.71
N SER A 159 3.20 7.66 19.18
CA SER A 159 3.29 6.77 18.01
C SER A 159 1.95 6.70 17.31
N ASP A 160 1.97 6.68 15.97
CA ASP A 160 0.84 6.42 15.08
C ASP A 160 0.46 4.93 15.00
N LYS A 161 1.29 4.06 15.53
CA LYS A 161 1.13 2.59 15.57
C LYS A 161 1.47 2.02 16.94
N PRO A 162 0.71 2.36 17.99
CA PRO A 162 1.02 1.95 19.34
C PRO A 162 0.87 0.44 19.55
N ASP A 163 1.75 -0.12 20.38
CA ASP A 163 1.54 -1.46 20.95
C ASP A 163 0.73 -1.30 22.23
N ILE A 164 -0.55 -1.70 22.19
CA ILE A 164 -1.50 -1.56 23.29
C ILE A 164 -1.57 -2.79 24.19
N ARG A 165 -0.67 -3.76 24.02
CA ARG A 165 -0.63 -4.96 24.88
C ARG A 165 -0.13 -4.61 26.27
N GLU A 166 -0.84 -5.06 27.28
CA GLU A 166 -0.37 -5.01 28.68
C GLU A 166 0.78 -6.01 28.89
N GLU A 167 0.58 -7.25 28.42
CA GLU A 167 1.62 -8.26 28.33
C GLU A 167 2.05 -8.42 26.87
N LYS A 168 3.36 -8.58 26.61
CA LYS A 168 3.88 -8.70 25.23
C LYS A 168 3.65 -10.10 24.63
N THR A 169 2.48 -10.67 24.85
CA THR A 169 2.05 -11.97 24.34
C THR A 169 0.80 -11.82 23.47
N GLY A 170 0.58 -12.78 22.55
CA GLY A 170 -0.61 -12.81 21.70
C GLY A 170 -0.66 -11.71 20.62
N PHE A 171 -1.85 -11.54 20.07
CA PHE A 171 -2.15 -10.56 19.02
C PHE A 171 -3.16 -9.54 19.54
N GLN A 172 -2.78 -8.27 19.53
CA GLN A 172 -3.65 -7.17 19.87
C GLN A 172 -3.78 -6.23 18.68
N PHE A 173 -5.01 -6.04 18.25
CA PHE A 173 -5.35 -5.21 17.09
C PHE A 173 -5.83 -3.84 17.53
N LEU A 174 -5.58 -2.83 16.72
CA LEU A 174 -6.04 -1.47 16.91
C LEU A 174 -6.26 -0.77 15.58
N TRP A 175 -7.42 -0.15 15.39
CA TRP A 175 -7.62 0.83 14.34
C TRP A 175 -7.15 2.21 14.80
N VAL A 176 -6.27 2.82 14.04
CA VAL A 176 -5.93 4.24 14.19
C VAL A 176 -6.62 5.00 13.08
N THR A 177 -7.35 6.08 13.43
CA THR A 177 -8.22 6.81 12.50
C THR A 177 -8.00 8.31 12.57
N SER A 178 -8.63 9.06 11.67
CA SER A 178 -8.61 10.53 11.70
C SER A 178 -7.20 11.12 11.65
N PHE A 179 -6.37 10.61 10.78
CA PHE A 179 -5.03 11.15 10.53
C PHE A 179 -5.10 12.59 10.01
N PRO A 180 -4.05 13.41 10.19
CA PRO A 180 -3.92 14.65 9.44
C PRO A 180 -4.07 14.39 7.94
N LEU A 181 -4.71 15.30 7.21
CA LEU A 181 -4.77 15.18 5.74
C LEU A 181 -3.47 15.65 5.10
N PHE A 182 -2.89 16.69 5.68
CA PHE A 182 -1.69 17.35 5.17
C PHE A 182 -0.56 17.36 6.19
N ARG A 183 0.66 17.33 5.68
CA ARG A 183 1.89 17.56 6.42
C ARG A 183 2.65 18.72 5.81
N TYR A 184 3.13 19.66 6.63
CA TYR A 184 3.97 20.73 6.14
C TYR A 184 5.41 20.24 5.92
N ASN A 185 5.92 20.47 4.71
CA ASN A 185 7.29 20.16 4.33
C ASN A 185 8.15 21.40 4.53
N GLU A 186 8.96 21.43 5.56
CA GLU A 186 9.81 22.58 5.91
C GLU A 186 10.90 22.85 4.87
N GLU A 187 11.41 21.80 4.19
CA GLU A 187 12.46 21.93 3.18
C GLU A 187 11.93 22.58 1.90
N GLU A 188 10.78 22.12 1.43
CA GLU A 188 10.14 22.60 0.20
C GLU A 188 9.16 23.77 0.45
N LYS A 189 8.91 24.11 1.72
CA LYS A 189 7.99 25.17 2.16
C LYS A 189 6.59 25.05 1.55
N LYS A 190 6.09 23.80 1.48
CA LYS A 190 4.77 23.48 0.93
C LYS A 190 4.04 22.45 1.77
N TRP A 191 2.76 22.32 1.51
CA TRP A 191 1.97 21.24 2.07
C TRP A 191 2.09 19.99 1.19
N ASP A 192 2.39 18.85 1.79
CA ASP A 192 2.32 17.53 1.18
C ASP A 192 1.13 16.77 1.77
N MET A 193 0.66 15.73 1.08
CA MET A 193 -0.31 14.81 1.66
C MET A 193 0.36 13.93 2.72
N GLU A 194 -0.35 13.63 3.80
CA GLU A 194 0.12 12.62 4.77
C GLU A 194 0.08 11.22 4.17
N HIS A 195 -0.98 10.92 3.40
CA HIS A 195 -1.14 9.69 2.61
C HIS A 195 -1.10 10.04 1.12
N HIS A 196 -2.06 9.55 0.34
CA HIS A 196 -2.13 9.84 -1.09
C HIS A 196 -3.20 10.91 -1.42
N PRO A 197 -3.09 11.62 -2.56
CA PRO A 197 -3.93 12.79 -2.88
C PRO A 197 -5.41 12.46 -3.15
N PHE A 198 -5.79 11.20 -3.19
CA PHE A 198 -7.18 10.77 -3.37
C PHE A 198 -7.90 10.49 -2.04
N THR A 199 -7.25 10.75 -0.91
CA THR A 199 -7.82 10.58 0.44
C THR A 199 -8.85 11.68 0.73
N HIS A 200 -10.06 11.27 1.14
CA HIS A 200 -11.13 12.22 1.48
C HIS A 200 -10.86 12.89 2.85
N PRO A 201 -11.02 14.21 2.97
CA PRO A 201 -11.04 14.89 4.28
C PRO A 201 -12.28 14.46 5.08
N LEU A 202 -12.28 14.65 6.40
CA LEU A 202 -13.54 14.63 7.15
C LEU A 202 -14.47 15.72 6.62
N LEU A 203 -15.77 15.44 6.53
CA LEU A 203 -16.75 16.36 5.92
C LEU A 203 -16.79 17.71 6.62
N GLU A 204 -16.67 17.71 7.95
CA GLU A 204 -16.65 18.92 8.77
C GLU A 204 -15.40 19.77 8.61
N ASP A 205 -14.31 19.20 8.06
CA ASP A 205 -13.02 19.89 7.90
C ASP A 205 -12.78 20.42 6.48
N VAL A 206 -13.71 20.19 5.53
CA VAL A 206 -13.54 20.59 4.12
C VAL A 206 -13.27 22.09 3.94
N ASP A 207 -13.92 22.94 4.75
CA ASP A 207 -13.71 24.39 4.72
C ASP A 207 -12.36 24.82 5.30
N LEU A 208 -11.68 23.97 6.03
CA LEU A 208 -10.34 24.23 6.58
C LEU A 208 -9.22 24.01 5.57
N ILE A 209 -9.47 23.33 4.46
CA ILE A 209 -8.45 23.04 3.42
C ILE A 209 -7.73 24.34 2.99
N GLU A 210 -8.46 25.41 2.81
CA GLU A 210 -7.91 26.70 2.41
C GLU A 210 -7.50 27.59 3.60
N LYS A 211 -8.24 27.51 4.73
CA LYS A 211 -8.09 28.40 5.87
C LYS A 211 -7.01 27.96 6.86
N ASP A 212 -6.97 26.68 7.18
CA ASP A 212 -6.06 26.11 8.19
C ASP A 212 -5.77 24.64 7.89
N PRO A 213 -4.94 24.35 6.87
CA PRO A 213 -4.69 22.97 6.42
C PRO A 213 -4.03 22.09 7.48
N ALA A 214 -3.35 22.67 8.47
CA ALA A 214 -2.77 21.92 9.60
C ALA A 214 -3.81 21.20 10.45
N LYS A 215 -5.06 21.66 10.43
CA LYS A 215 -6.15 21.09 11.23
C LYS A 215 -7.08 20.17 10.45
N VAL A 216 -6.86 20.02 9.15
CA VAL A 216 -7.72 19.16 8.33
C VAL A 216 -7.42 17.70 8.65
N ARG A 217 -8.42 16.98 9.13
CA ARG A 217 -8.35 15.53 9.35
C ARG A 217 -8.83 14.79 8.12
N SER A 218 -8.31 13.60 7.92
CA SER A 218 -8.67 12.71 6.82
C SER A 218 -9.56 11.57 7.27
N ARG A 219 -10.25 10.96 6.31
CA ARG A 219 -10.94 9.67 6.42
C ARG A 219 -9.96 8.52 6.11
N ALA A 220 -8.71 8.67 6.53
CA ALA A 220 -7.71 7.62 6.49
C ALA A 220 -7.72 6.81 7.79
N TYR A 221 -7.34 5.56 7.68
CA TYR A 221 -7.27 4.61 8.78
C TYR A 221 -6.18 3.58 8.55
N ASP A 222 -5.50 3.21 9.63
CA ASP A 222 -4.50 2.15 9.66
C ASP A 222 -4.93 1.04 10.63
N LEU A 223 -4.65 -0.20 10.27
CA LEU A 223 -4.78 -1.33 11.18
C LEU A 223 -3.39 -1.71 11.71
N VAL A 224 -3.26 -1.66 13.01
CA VAL A 224 -2.04 -1.96 13.76
C VAL A 224 -2.19 -3.29 14.50
N ILE A 225 -1.17 -4.15 14.44
CA ILE A 225 -1.05 -5.34 15.29
C ILE A 225 0.26 -5.24 16.06
N ASN A 226 0.19 -5.26 17.39
CA ASN A 226 1.38 -5.33 18.26
C ASN A 226 2.42 -4.23 17.97
N GLY A 227 1.96 -3.01 17.67
CA GLY A 227 2.85 -1.90 17.34
C GLY A 227 3.37 -1.88 15.89
N VAL A 228 2.84 -2.73 15.02
CA VAL A 228 3.19 -2.80 13.61
C VAL A 228 1.98 -2.47 12.75
N GLU A 229 2.07 -1.44 11.92
CA GLU A 229 1.10 -1.15 10.88
C GLU A 229 1.09 -2.28 9.84
N ILE A 230 -0.04 -2.97 9.70
CA ILE A 230 -0.21 -4.06 8.75
C ILE A 230 -1.12 -3.71 7.58
N ALA A 231 -1.97 -2.72 7.74
CA ALA A 231 -2.85 -2.26 6.68
C ALA A 231 -3.08 -0.76 6.78
N SER A 232 -3.25 -0.13 5.64
CA SER A 232 -3.60 1.29 5.50
C SER A 232 -4.67 1.46 4.43
N GLY A 233 -5.60 2.38 4.67
CA GLY A 233 -6.70 2.66 3.76
C GLY A 233 -7.33 4.02 3.98
N SER A 234 -8.29 4.37 3.12
CA SER A 234 -9.10 5.58 3.29
C SER A 234 -10.41 5.49 2.52
N ILE A 235 -11.35 6.36 2.84
CA ILE A 235 -12.40 6.74 1.91
C ILE A 235 -11.79 7.69 0.87
N ARG A 236 -12.24 7.55 -0.39
CA ARG A 236 -11.65 8.27 -1.52
C ARG A 236 -12.47 9.52 -1.89
N ILE A 237 -11.78 10.50 -2.41
CA ILE A 237 -12.44 11.60 -3.10
C ILE A 237 -13.00 11.06 -4.41
N HIS A 238 -14.28 11.29 -4.66
CA HIS A 238 -14.98 10.90 -5.89
C HIS A 238 -15.61 12.11 -6.61
N LYS A 239 -15.50 13.31 -6.01
CA LYS A 239 -15.98 14.56 -6.59
C LYS A 239 -14.82 15.39 -7.11
N ARG A 240 -14.91 15.81 -8.36
CA ARG A 240 -13.86 16.53 -9.05
C ARG A 240 -13.48 17.85 -8.37
N ASP A 241 -14.49 18.65 -7.98
CA ASP A 241 -14.29 19.94 -7.33
C ASP A 241 -13.47 19.86 -6.04
N LEU A 242 -13.73 18.84 -5.23
CA LEU A 242 -12.95 18.57 -4.03
C LEU A 242 -11.53 18.10 -4.37
N GLN A 243 -11.38 17.24 -5.39
CA GLN A 243 -10.07 16.77 -5.84
C GLN A 243 -9.20 17.91 -6.35
N GLU A 244 -9.76 18.86 -7.08
CA GLU A 244 -9.06 20.05 -7.56
C GLU A 244 -8.58 20.96 -6.41
N LYS A 245 -9.40 21.12 -5.35
CA LYS A 245 -9.00 21.84 -4.14
C LYS A 245 -7.80 21.20 -3.46
N ILE A 246 -7.77 19.87 -3.34
CA ILE A 246 -6.64 19.13 -2.76
C ILE A 246 -5.38 19.33 -3.61
N PHE A 247 -5.45 19.16 -4.93
CA PHE A 247 -4.31 19.36 -5.82
C PHE A 247 -3.74 20.77 -5.72
N ASN A 248 -4.60 21.80 -5.77
CA ASN A 248 -4.19 23.17 -5.58
C ASN A 248 -3.49 23.39 -4.23
N ARG A 249 -4.00 22.76 -3.16
CA ARG A 249 -3.42 22.92 -1.82
C ARG A 249 -2.02 22.36 -1.68
N ILE A 250 -1.72 21.26 -2.34
CA ILE A 250 -0.38 20.64 -2.37
C ILE A 250 0.53 21.23 -3.48
N GLY A 251 0.08 22.27 -4.17
CA GLY A 251 0.86 22.93 -5.21
C GLY A 251 0.98 22.14 -6.52
N LEU A 252 0.08 21.18 -6.77
CA LEU A 252 0.01 20.46 -8.03
C LEU A 252 -0.91 21.23 -8.99
N SER A 253 -0.34 21.78 -10.07
CA SER A 253 -1.13 22.47 -11.09
C SER A 253 -2.11 21.52 -11.79
N MET A 254 -3.19 22.06 -12.36
CA MET A 254 -4.17 21.25 -13.09
C MET A 254 -3.57 20.62 -14.36
N GLU A 255 -2.57 21.27 -14.97
CA GLU A 255 -1.83 20.72 -16.09
C GLU A 255 -1.02 19.49 -15.68
N GLU A 256 -0.28 19.58 -14.58
CA GLU A 256 0.47 18.45 -14.02
C GLU A 256 -0.46 17.34 -13.51
N ALA A 257 -1.58 17.70 -12.87
CA ALA A 257 -2.59 16.73 -12.44
C ALA A 257 -3.20 15.97 -13.63
N LYS A 258 -3.51 16.66 -14.74
CA LYS A 258 -3.97 16.02 -15.98
C LYS A 258 -2.90 15.14 -16.63
N GLU A 259 -1.66 15.59 -16.61
CA GLU A 259 -0.56 14.78 -17.13
C GLU A 259 -0.40 13.48 -16.35
N ARG A 260 -0.46 13.52 -15.02
CA ARG A 260 -0.26 12.35 -14.15
C ARG A 260 -1.51 11.49 -14.03
N PHE A 261 -2.66 12.10 -13.74
CA PHE A 261 -3.90 11.44 -13.33
C PHE A 261 -5.09 11.72 -14.25
N GLY A 262 -4.87 12.30 -15.44
CA GLY A 262 -5.93 12.76 -16.34
C GLY A 262 -6.95 11.67 -16.65
N PHE A 263 -6.50 10.46 -16.86
CA PHE A 263 -7.38 9.31 -17.13
C PHE A 263 -8.33 8.97 -15.95
N LEU A 264 -7.88 9.18 -14.71
CA LEU A 264 -8.73 8.98 -13.52
C LEU A 264 -9.70 10.15 -13.33
N LEU A 265 -9.21 11.40 -13.51
CA LEU A 265 -10.05 12.59 -13.42
C LEU A 265 -11.15 12.59 -14.48
N GLU A 266 -10.84 12.16 -15.70
CA GLU A 266 -11.80 11.98 -16.78
C GLU A 266 -12.82 10.88 -16.43
N ALA A 267 -12.37 9.75 -15.88
CA ALA A 267 -13.27 8.68 -15.48
C ALA A 267 -14.29 9.14 -14.42
N PHE A 268 -13.91 10.01 -13.50
CA PHE A 268 -14.82 10.54 -12.47
C PHE A 268 -15.98 11.34 -13.06
N GLU A 269 -15.85 11.90 -14.25
CA GLU A 269 -16.93 12.64 -14.94
C GLU A 269 -18.05 11.71 -15.43
N TYR A 270 -17.79 10.41 -15.58
CA TYR A 270 -18.79 9.41 -15.94
C TYR A 270 -19.59 8.87 -14.75
N GLY A 271 -19.32 9.38 -13.55
CA GLY A 271 -20.07 9.02 -12.35
C GLY A 271 -19.35 8.02 -11.45
N ALA A 272 -18.32 8.51 -10.72
CA ALA A 272 -17.67 7.70 -9.70
C ALA A 272 -18.59 7.52 -8.49
N PRO A 273 -18.86 6.28 -8.02
CA PRO A 273 -19.58 6.07 -6.77
C PRO A 273 -18.74 6.56 -5.58
N PRO A 274 -19.34 6.87 -4.42
CA PRO A 274 -18.60 6.91 -3.17
C PRO A 274 -17.87 5.58 -2.99
N HIS A 275 -16.57 5.60 -2.71
CA HIS A 275 -15.77 4.39 -2.58
C HIS A 275 -14.65 4.56 -1.57
N GLY A 276 -14.14 3.46 -1.09
CA GLY A 276 -13.03 3.38 -0.16
C GLY A 276 -12.34 2.04 -0.26
N GLY A 277 -11.18 1.93 0.32
CA GLY A 277 -10.43 0.68 0.26
C GLY A 277 -9.28 0.62 1.24
N ILE A 278 -8.64 -0.54 1.28
CA ILE A 278 -7.56 -0.84 2.20
C ILE A 278 -6.56 -1.78 1.52
N ALA A 279 -5.30 -1.66 1.89
CA ALA A 279 -4.24 -2.56 1.47
C ALA A 279 -3.54 -3.18 2.69
N LEU A 280 -3.55 -4.52 2.79
CA LEU A 280 -2.86 -5.25 3.84
C LEU A 280 -1.50 -5.72 3.35
N GLY A 281 -0.44 -5.36 4.06
CA GLY A 281 0.92 -5.85 3.81
C GLY A 281 1.07 -7.32 4.18
N LEU A 282 0.90 -8.22 3.22
CA LEU A 282 0.88 -9.67 3.47
C LEU A 282 2.19 -10.18 4.05
N ASP A 283 3.32 -9.64 3.63
CA ASP A 283 4.62 -10.07 4.15
C ASP A 283 4.76 -9.75 5.64
N ARG A 284 4.28 -8.57 6.10
CA ARG A 284 4.26 -8.19 7.51
C ARG A 284 3.29 -9.03 8.32
N LEU A 285 2.05 -9.18 7.84
CA LEU A 285 1.04 -9.99 8.51
C LEU A 285 1.52 -11.44 8.70
N ILE A 286 2.05 -12.05 7.63
CA ILE A 286 2.53 -13.43 7.67
C ILE A 286 3.76 -13.58 8.57
N ALA A 287 4.66 -12.59 8.60
CA ALA A 287 5.79 -12.59 9.52
C ALA A 287 5.33 -12.57 10.99
N LEU A 288 4.38 -11.71 11.33
CA LEU A 288 3.77 -11.68 12.66
C LEU A 288 3.10 -13.00 13.03
N MET A 289 2.27 -13.55 12.13
CA MET A 289 1.59 -14.83 12.35
C MET A 289 2.55 -16.03 12.45
N ALA A 290 3.72 -15.95 11.81
CA ALA A 290 4.79 -16.95 11.86
C ALA A 290 5.75 -16.77 13.04
N GLY A 291 5.58 -15.72 13.86
CA GLY A 291 6.52 -15.36 14.93
C GLY A 291 7.93 -15.04 14.42
N SER A 292 8.02 -14.34 13.28
CA SER A 292 9.30 -13.97 12.64
C SER A 292 9.60 -12.50 12.81
N ASP A 293 10.85 -12.17 13.15
CA ASP A 293 11.32 -10.79 13.36
C ASP A 293 11.57 -10.02 12.04
N THR A 294 11.55 -10.71 10.92
CA THR A 294 11.80 -10.12 9.60
C THR A 294 10.89 -10.72 8.52
N ILE A 295 10.40 -9.86 7.62
CA ILE A 295 9.61 -10.32 6.47
C ILE A 295 10.39 -11.21 5.50
N ARG A 296 11.73 -11.18 5.53
CA ARG A 296 12.58 -12.03 4.68
C ARG A 296 12.38 -13.52 4.95
N ASP A 297 11.99 -13.88 6.16
CA ASP A 297 11.78 -15.27 6.56
C ASP A 297 10.56 -15.91 5.89
N VAL A 298 9.58 -15.08 5.52
CA VAL A 298 8.32 -15.50 4.90
C VAL A 298 8.27 -15.27 3.38
N ILE A 299 9.40 -14.83 2.80
CA ILE A 299 9.59 -14.64 1.37
C ILE A 299 10.57 -15.70 0.85
N ALA A 300 10.23 -16.39 -0.24
CA ALA A 300 11.06 -17.48 -0.77
C ALA A 300 12.48 -17.01 -1.15
N PHE A 301 12.59 -15.92 -1.91
CA PHE A 301 13.84 -15.35 -2.39
C PHE A 301 13.90 -13.84 -2.12
N PRO A 302 14.11 -13.46 -0.84
CA PRO A 302 14.18 -12.04 -0.47
C PRO A 302 15.47 -11.40 -0.93
N LYS A 303 15.46 -10.10 -1.14
CA LYS A 303 16.65 -9.29 -1.36
C LYS A 303 17.30 -8.89 -0.04
N THR A 304 18.61 -8.63 -0.10
CA THR A 304 19.38 -8.08 1.02
C THR A 304 18.99 -6.62 1.30
N GLN A 305 19.53 -6.03 2.37
CA GLN A 305 19.37 -4.58 2.65
C GLN A 305 19.93 -3.67 1.55
N LYS A 306 20.83 -4.18 0.72
CA LYS A 306 21.39 -3.48 -0.43
C LYS A 306 20.57 -3.69 -1.72
N ALA A 307 19.34 -4.20 -1.63
CA ALA A 307 18.47 -4.55 -2.74
C ALA A 307 19.05 -5.58 -3.74
N VAL A 308 20.01 -6.40 -3.31
CA VAL A 308 20.65 -7.43 -4.12
C VAL A 308 20.03 -8.79 -3.84
N CYS A 309 19.78 -9.58 -4.89
CA CYS A 309 19.38 -10.97 -4.76
C CYS A 309 20.63 -11.86 -4.62
N PRO A 310 20.88 -12.50 -3.47
CA PRO A 310 22.10 -13.32 -3.27
C PRO A 310 22.17 -14.58 -4.14
N LEU A 311 21.05 -14.98 -4.75
CA LEU A 311 20.96 -16.18 -5.58
C LEU A 311 21.28 -15.91 -7.04
N THR A 312 20.83 -14.76 -7.56
CA THR A 312 20.91 -14.42 -8.99
C THR A 312 21.84 -13.25 -9.28
N ASP A 313 22.40 -12.65 -8.23
CA ASP A 313 23.21 -11.41 -8.28
C ASP A 313 22.49 -10.23 -8.96
N ALA A 314 21.13 -10.27 -8.99
CA ALA A 314 20.35 -9.14 -9.47
C ALA A 314 20.36 -7.98 -8.44
N PRO A 315 20.50 -6.70 -8.87
CA PRO A 315 20.62 -6.24 -10.26
C PRO A 315 22.00 -6.54 -10.85
N SER A 316 22.05 -6.84 -12.14
CA SER A 316 23.26 -7.18 -12.87
C SER A 316 23.42 -6.33 -14.12
N PRO A 317 24.65 -6.17 -14.66
CA PRO A 317 24.88 -5.49 -15.92
C PRO A 317 24.10 -6.16 -17.07
N VAL A 318 23.69 -5.35 -18.04
CA VAL A 318 23.11 -5.81 -19.30
C VAL A 318 24.10 -5.59 -20.45
N SER A 319 23.91 -6.29 -21.56
CA SER A 319 24.80 -6.18 -22.72
C SER A 319 24.68 -4.82 -23.42
N GLU A 320 25.76 -4.33 -24.03
CA GLU A 320 25.75 -3.11 -24.84
C GLU A 320 24.71 -3.16 -25.97
N ARG A 321 24.50 -4.35 -26.53
CA ARG A 321 23.49 -4.56 -27.56
C ARG A 321 22.08 -4.23 -27.04
N GLN A 322 21.75 -4.70 -25.83
CA GLN A 322 20.45 -4.41 -25.18
C GLN A 322 20.29 -2.91 -24.91
N LEU A 323 21.34 -2.24 -24.41
CA LEU A 323 21.31 -0.79 -24.19
C LEU A 323 21.09 -0.02 -25.49
N LYS A 324 21.81 -0.44 -26.57
CA LYS A 324 21.66 0.17 -27.91
C LYS A 324 20.25 -0.03 -28.48
N GLU A 325 19.66 -1.21 -28.32
CA GLU A 325 18.29 -1.52 -28.76
C GLU A 325 17.25 -0.67 -28.01
N LEU A 326 17.54 -0.27 -26.75
CA LEU A 326 16.71 0.60 -25.94
C LEU A 326 17.00 2.09 -26.13
N GLY A 327 18.04 2.46 -26.89
CA GLY A 327 18.48 3.85 -27.06
C GLY A 327 19.05 4.47 -25.76
N ILE A 328 19.57 3.65 -24.83
CA ILE A 328 20.08 4.08 -23.54
C ILE A 328 21.60 4.11 -23.55
N LYS A 329 22.17 5.17 -22.97
CA LYS A 329 23.59 5.31 -22.67
C LYS A 329 23.78 5.34 -21.14
N LEU A 330 24.71 4.54 -20.61
CA LEU A 330 25.09 4.60 -19.20
C LEU A 330 26.09 5.75 -19.01
N GLU A 331 25.81 6.66 -18.11
CA GLU A 331 26.82 7.57 -17.57
C GLU A 331 27.54 6.85 -16.43
N THR A 332 28.82 6.60 -16.58
CA THR A 332 29.68 6.13 -15.49
C THR A 332 29.83 7.27 -14.49
N ARG A 333 29.06 7.24 -13.40
CA ARG A 333 29.41 8.08 -12.23
C ARG A 333 30.72 7.53 -11.67
N GLU A 334 31.78 8.33 -11.70
CA GLU A 334 32.94 8.03 -10.89
C GLU A 334 32.49 7.81 -9.46
N THR A 335 32.67 6.60 -8.96
CA THR A 335 32.42 6.27 -7.55
C THR A 335 33.27 7.20 -6.73
N ARG A 336 32.70 8.26 -6.16
CA ARG A 336 33.37 9.00 -5.08
C ARG A 336 33.73 7.97 -4.01
N LYS A 337 35.03 7.68 -3.89
CA LYS A 337 35.63 6.85 -2.86
C LYS A 337 35.40 7.44 -1.47
#